data_701be13cc51955ef67241b12bd9cce73
#
_entry.id   701be13cc51955ef67241b12bd9cce73
#
_cell.length_a   1.000
_cell.length_b   1.000
_cell.length_c   1.000
_cell.angle_alpha   90.00
_cell.angle_beta   90.00
_cell.angle_gamma   90.00
#
_symmetry.space_group_name_H-M   'P 1'
#
loop_
_entity.id
_entity.type
_entity.pdbx_description
1 polymer ?
#
loop_
_entity_poly.entity_id
_entity_poly.type
_entity_poly.pdbx_seq_one_letter_code
_entity_poly.pdbx_strand_id
1 'polypeptide(L)'
;MIAKAKAISHGINDLHYITGESQHKKHPEKIYRVLDNLLPSEPDAMGIWNSMQLTLSQHRPIKNSVIRIELSPSPEHTQFYDIEDWQKLWQEFAEEFDKQVITGKDGKVRSCPTNLAGSKYSVWLHTESKGEVPHLHAAVCRMDENGNINNDHNIHLRAQRAAERVAKKRGWTTAAQVRNSNVHQVNRDCMDILKSMQSWSWEEYKNALIRKGYTVHEREDKKGILHGYALVNGNTKYKASELGVGRNLMISKLPATWNKLHYKSGVTTLNSKPEDIQPKHIQKPSASNATRYNTYRSDTVPYT
;
A
#
# COMPACT_ATOMS: atom_id res chain seq x y z
N MET A 1 -12.61 0.89 4.36
CA MET A 1 -12.24 -0.55 4.43
C MET A 1 -10.89 -0.78 3.79
N ILE A 2 -10.05 -1.63 4.39
CA ILE A 2 -8.72 -2.01 3.90
C ILE A 2 -8.68 -3.53 3.80
N ALA A 3 -8.01 -4.08 2.79
CA ALA A 3 -7.72 -5.51 2.70
C ALA A 3 -6.27 -5.78 2.33
N LYS A 4 -5.74 -6.88 2.85
CA LYS A 4 -4.43 -7.43 2.52
C LYS A 4 -4.59 -8.88 2.12
N ALA A 5 -3.81 -9.34 1.16
CA ALA A 5 -3.72 -10.74 0.80
C ALA A 5 -2.28 -11.14 0.49
N LYS A 6 -1.92 -12.36 0.84
CA LYS A 6 -0.60 -12.95 0.59
C LYS A 6 -0.72 -14.47 0.46
N ALA A 7 -0.07 -15.05 -0.53
CA ALA A 7 0.10 -16.49 -0.59
C ALA A 7 1.25 -16.91 0.33
N ILE A 8 1.03 -17.97 1.13
CA ILE A 8 1.95 -18.46 2.17
C ILE A 8 2.17 -19.97 2.05
N SER A 9 3.32 -20.45 2.53
CA SER A 9 3.71 -21.86 2.52
C SER A 9 3.47 -22.59 3.86
N HIS A 10 3.18 -21.85 4.93
CA HIS A 10 3.00 -22.36 6.30
C HIS A 10 1.53 -22.25 6.73
N GLY A 11 0.62 -22.84 5.94
CA GLY A 11 -0.83 -22.70 6.13
C GLY A 11 -1.33 -23.16 7.49
N ILE A 12 -0.80 -24.25 8.06
CA ILE A 12 -1.19 -24.72 9.39
C ILE A 12 -0.92 -23.70 10.51
N ASN A 13 0.23 -23.02 10.47
CA ASN A 13 0.56 -22.01 11.47
C ASN A 13 -0.39 -20.80 11.37
N ASP A 14 -0.78 -20.44 10.15
CA ASP A 14 -1.74 -19.38 9.90
C ASP A 14 -3.13 -19.79 10.40
N LEU A 15 -3.54 -21.05 10.18
CA LEU A 15 -4.80 -21.57 10.69
C LEU A 15 -4.85 -21.54 12.22
N HIS A 16 -3.83 -22.06 12.92
CA HIS A 16 -3.78 -21.93 14.40
C HIS A 16 -3.85 -20.45 14.87
N TYR A 17 -3.29 -19.52 14.09
CA TYR A 17 -3.38 -18.12 14.43
C TYR A 17 -4.81 -17.56 14.26
N ILE A 18 -5.46 -17.84 13.15
CA ILE A 18 -6.78 -17.28 12.86
C ILE A 18 -7.90 -17.93 13.68
N THR A 19 -7.79 -19.22 14.03
CA THR A 19 -8.76 -19.94 14.89
C THR A 19 -8.60 -19.61 16.37
N GLY A 20 -7.51 -18.94 16.77
CA GLY A 20 -7.21 -18.68 18.18
C GLY A 20 -6.49 -19.83 18.91
N GLU A 21 -6.20 -20.94 18.24
CA GLU A 21 -5.52 -22.10 18.82
C GLU A 21 -4.00 -21.92 18.99
N SER A 22 -3.44 -20.81 18.49
CA SER A 22 -2.03 -20.51 18.65
C SER A 22 -1.68 -20.23 20.11
N GLN A 23 -0.61 -20.88 20.64
CA GLN A 23 -0.10 -20.66 22.01
C GLN A 23 0.29 -19.19 22.30
N HIS A 24 0.47 -18.38 21.26
CA HIS A 24 0.80 -16.95 21.39
C HIS A 24 -0.43 -16.04 21.48
N LYS A 25 -1.63 -16.58 21.36
CA LYS A 25 -2.88 -15.80 21.49
C LYS A 25 -3.21 -15.53 22.95
N LYS A 26 -3.36 -14.24 23.29
CA LYS A 26 -3.65 -13.80 24.66
C LYS A 26 -5.16 -13.83 24.97
N HIS A 27 -6.00 -13.68 23.95
CA HIS A 27 -7.45 -13.52 24.10
C HIS A 27 -8.20 -14.36 23.03
N PRO A 28 -8.10 -15.71 23.09
CA PRO A 28 -8.80 -16.57 22.14
C PRO A 28 -10.33 -16.42 22.22
N GLU A 29 -10.87 -16.02 23.36
CA GLU A 29 -12.29 -15.73 23.59
C GLU A 29 -12.82 -14.52 22.79
N LYS A 30 -11.94 -13.73 22.17
CA LYS A 30 -12.27 -12.60 21.29
C LYS A 30 -12.15 -12.96 19.82
N ILE A 31 -12.13 -14.24 19.50
CA ILE A 31 -12.01 -14.78 18.13
C ILE A 31 -13.25 -15.63 17.84
N TYR A 32 -13.95 -15.29 16.77
CA TYR A 32 -15.23 -15.92 16.44
C TYR A 32 -15.20 -16.49 15.04
N ARG A 33 -15.67 -17.71 14.86
CA ARG A 33 -15.89 -18.31 13.54
C ARG A 33 -16.99 -17.53 12.83
N VAL A 34 -16.77 -17.17 11.58
CA VAL A 34 -17.73 -16.44 10.77
C VAL A 34 -18.32 -17.34 9.70
N LEU A 35 -17.47 -18.01 8.92
CA LEU A 35 -17.92 -18.79 7.76
C LEU A 35 -16.86 -19.81 7.36
N ASP A 36 -17.31 -20.99 7.03
CA ASP A 36 -16.53 -22.04 6.36
C ASP A 36 -17.09 -22.31 4.96
N ASN A 37 -16.24 -22.63 4.00
CA ASN A 37 -16.63 -23.02 2.66
C ASN A 37 -15.98 -24.33 2.25
N LEU A 38 -16.77 -25.30 1.81
CA LEU A 38 -16.33 -26.62 1.34
C LEU A 38 -15.45 -27.36 2.38
N LEU A 39 -15.71 -27.11 3.66
CA LEU A 39 -15.05 -27.77 4.80
C LEU A 39 -16.04 -28.66 5.55
N PRO A 40 -15.56 -29.65 6.33
CA PRO A 40 -16.39 -30.38 7.28
C PRO A 40 -17.11 -29.44 8.26
N SER A 41 -18.12 -29.95 8.97
CA SER A 41 -18.80 -29.15 9.99
C SER A 41 -17.84 -28.83 11.15
N GLU A 42 -17.71 -27.54 11.47
CA GLU A 42 -16.96 -26.99 12.63
C GLU A 42 -15.55 -27.58 12.83
N PRO A 43 -14.68 -27.59 11.81
CA PRO A 43 -13.34 -28.16 11.96
C PRO A 43 -12.44 -27.26 12.81
N ASP A 44 -11.55 -27.83 13.62
CA ASP A 44 -10.43 -27.12 14.22
C ASP A 44 -9.37 -26.74 13.17
N ALA A 45 -8.31 -26.06 13.57
CA ALA A 45 -7.24 -25.66 12.64
C ALA A 45 -6.64 -26.85 11.90
N MET A 46 -6.45 -27.98 12.57
CA MET A 46 -5.91 -29.20 11.97
C MET A 46 -6.92 -29.85 11.00
N GLY A 47 -8.20 -29.88 11.34
CA GLY A 47 -9.27 -30.37 10.47
C GLY A 47 -9.39 -29.55 9.18
N ILE A 48 -9.32 -28.20 9.28
CA ILE A 48 -9.26 -27.31 8.12
C ILE A 48 -8.03 -27.64 7.27
N TRP A 49 -6.85 -27.72 7.89
CA TRP A 49 -5.61 -28.02 7.20
C TRP A 49 -5.64 -29.37 6.48
N ASN A 50 -6.08 -30.39 7.15
CA ASN A 50 -6.18 -31.74 6.56
C ASN A 50 -7.13 -31.75 5.37
N SER A 51 -8.26 -31.05 5.47
CA SER A 51 -9.21 -30.92 4.37
C SER A 51 -8.57 -30.21 3.16
N MET A 52 -7.80 -29.14 3.38
CA MET A 52 -7.07 -28.45 2.31
C MET A 52 -5.97 -29.34 1.71
N GLN A 53 -5.26 -30.11 2.55
CA GLN A 53 -4.22 -31.05 2.09
C GLN A 53 -4.78 -32.16 1.20
N LEU A 54 -6.02 -32.62 1.44
CA LEU A 54 -6.68 -33.58 0.56
C LEU A 54 -6.83 -33.01 -0.87
N THR A 55 -7.31 -31.78 -1.01
CA THR A 55 -7.40 -31.13 -2.33
C THR A 55 -6.02 -30.94 -2.96
N LEU A 56 -5.04 -30.46 -2.18
CA LEU A 56 -3.67 -30.22 -2.67
C LEU A 56 -2.97 -31.50 -3.09
N SER A 57 -3.18 -32.65 -2.39
CA SER A 57 -2.53 -33.94 -2.68
C SER A 57 -3.02 -34.58 -3.97
N GLN A 58 -4.20 -34.26 -4.43
CA GLN A 58 -4.79 -34.75 -5.67
C GLN A 58 -4.19 -34.10 -6.93
N HIS A 59 -3.38 -33.07 -6.76
CA HIS A 59 -2.90 -32.25 -7.85
C HIS A 59 -1.39 -31.98 -7.74
N ARG A 60 -0.85 -31.20 -8.71
CA ARG A 60 0.56 -30.85 -8.72
C ARG A 60 0.95 -30.03 -7.49
N PRO A 61 2.06 -30.36 -6.80
CA PRO A 61 2.51 -29.58 -5.65
C PRO A 61 2.74 -28.09 -5.95
N ILE A 62 2.31 -27.24 -5.04
CA ILE A 62 2.54 -25.79 -5.10
C ILE A 62 3.22 -25.31 -3.81
N LYS A 63 4.20 -24.42 -3.94
CA LYS A 63 4.99 -23.94 -2.79
C LYS A 63 4.16 -23.15 -1.79
N ASN A 64 3.35 -22.21 -2.27
CA ASN A 64 2.49 -21.38 -1.44
C ASN A 64 1.06 -21.91 -1.60
N SER A 65 0.62 -22.73 -0.66
CA SER A 65 -0.61 -23.50 -0.79
C SER A 65 -1.85 -22.80 -0.20
N VAL A 66 -1.65 -21.75 0.59
CA VAL A 66 -2.74 -20.99 1.24
C VAL A 66 -2.64 -19.51 0.89
N ILE A 67 -3.78 -18.89 0.65
CA ILE A 67 -3.94 -17.43 0.56
C ILE A 67 -4.47 -16.95 1.90
N ARG A 68 -3.66 -16.19 2.63
CA ARG A 68 -4.10 -15.45 3.80
C ARG A 68 -4.71 -14.13 3.36
N ILE A 69 -5.90 -13.82 3.86
CA ILE A 69 -6.60 -12.55 3.62
C ILE A 69 -6.92 -11.92 4.96
N GLU A 70 -6.68 -10.61 5.07
CA GLU A 70 -7.10 -9.77 6.18
C GLU A 70 -8.03 -8.70 5.63
N LEU A 71 -9.22 -8.53 6.22
CA LEU A 71 -10.22 -7.54 5.82
C LEU A 71 -10.61 -6.70 7.03
N SER A 72 -10.31 -5.40 6.98
CA SER A 72 -10.55 -4.46 8.08
C SER A 72 -11.41 -3.29 7.59
N PRO A 73 -12.71 -3.31 7.87
CA PRO A 73 -13.57 -2.14 7.70
C PRO A 73 -13.24 -1.07 8.77
N SER A 74 -13.74 0.14 8.57
CA SER A 74 -13.69 1.16 9.63
C SER A 74 -14.70 0.81 10.73
N PRO A 75 -14.34 0.93 12.03
CA PRO A 75 -15.24 0.59 13.15
C PRO A 75 -16.59 1.31 13.09
N GLU A 76 -16.62 2.55 12.60
CA GLU A 76 -17.85 3.34 12.42
C GLU A 76 -18.91 2.67 11.55
N HIS A 77 -18.50 1.74 10.66
CA HIS A 77 -19.41 1.03 9.75
C HIS A 77 -19.85 -0.33 10.29
N THR A 78 -19.21 -0.84 11.34
CA THR A 78 -19.41 -2.22 11.81
C THR A 78 -19.68 -2.33 13.32
N GLN A 79 -19.90 -1.20 14.00
CA GLN A 79 -20.12 -1.18 15.45
C GLN A 79 -21.35 -1.99 15.93
N PHE A 80 -22.31 -2.24 15.04
CA PHE A 80 -23.53 -2.98 15.34
C PHE A 80 -23.65 -4.28 14.54
N TYR A 81 -22.55 -4.74 13.91
CA TYR A 81 -22.55 -5.96 13.12
C TYR A 81 -22.68 -7.19 14.01
N ASP A 82 -23.60 -8.06 13.63
CA ASP A 82 -23.65 -9.45 14.09
C ASP A 82 -22.83 -10.36 13.15
N ILE A 83 -22.83 -11.67 13.44
CA ILE A 83 -22.07 -12.63 12.62
C ILE A 83 -22.60 -12.73 11.19
N GLU A 84 -23.89 -12.57 10.97
CA GLU A 84 -24.50 -12.62 9.63
C GLU A 84 -24.05 -11.42 8.78
N ASP A 85 -23.91 -10.24 9.39
CA ASP A 85 -23.40 -9.05 8.71
C ASP A 85 -21.93 -9.22 8.29
N TRP A 86 -21.13 -9.86 9.15
CA TRP A 86 -19.75 -10.21 8.82
C TRP A 86 -19.67 -11.27 7.70
N GLN A 87 -20.57 -12.24 7.68
CA GLN A 87 -20.70 -13.22 6.59
C GLN A 87 -21.02 -12.53 5.27
N LYS A 88 -22.03 -11.65 5.25
CA LYS A 88 -22.40 -10.86 4.06
C LYS A 88 -21.24 -10.00 3.56
N LEU A 89 -20.53 -9.34 4.49
CA LEU A 89 -19.35 -8.52 4.13
C LEU A 89 -18.25 -9.37 3.47
N TRP A 90 -17.97 -10.55 4.03
CA TRP A 90 -17.01 -11.46 3.44
C TRP A 90 -17.45 -11.95 2.05
N GLN A 91 -18.70 -12.35 1.88
CA GLN A 91 -19.23 -12.83 0.61
C GLN A 91 -19.10 -11.77 -0.48
N GLU A 92 -19.53 -10.53 -0.20
CA GLU A 92 -19.36 -9.40 -1.13
C GLU A 92 -17.90 -9.14 -1.49
N PHE A 93 -17.01 -9.25 -0.50
CA PHE A 93 -15.57 -9.08 -0.72
C PHE A 93 -15.01 -10.21 -1.59
N ALA A 94 -15.36 -11.46 -1.32
CA ALA A 94 -14.90 -12.62 -2.08
C ALA A 94 -15.35 -12.55 -3.55
N GLU A 95 -16.61 -12.17 -3.80
CA GLU A 95 -17.11 -11.92 -5.15
C GLU A 95 -16.32 -10.85 -5.89
N GLU A 96 -16.08 -9.70 -5.23
CA GLU A 96 -15.30 -8.63 -5.86
C GLU A 96 -13.82 -9.02 -6.02
N PHE A 97 -13.27 -9.83 -5.12
CA PHE A 97 -11.92 -10.36 -5.21
C PHE A 97 -11.79 -11.27 -6.43
N ASP A 98 -12.72 -12.18 -6.64
CA ASP A 98 -12.71 -13.13 -7.76
C ASP A 98 -12.84 -12.42 -9.11
N LYS A 99 -13.69 -11.40 -9.21
CA LYS A 99 -13.90 -10.63 -10.46
C LYS A 99 -12.68 -9.80 -10.91
N GLN A 100 -11.67 -9.59 -10.05
CA GLN A 100 -10.54 -8.72 -10.40
C GLN A 100 -9.67 -9.32 -11.51
N VAL A 101 -9.42 -8.53 -12.54
CA VAL A 101 -8.36 -8.75 -13.54
C VAL A 101 -7.25 -7.76 -13.28
N ILE A 102 -6.03 -8.25 -13.11
CA ILE A 102 -4.86 -7.40 -12.89
C ILE A 102 -4.09 -7.27 -14.19
N THR A 103 -4.01 -6.06 -14.71
CA THR A 103 -3.26 -5.72 -15.93
C THR A 103 -1.98 -4.97 -15.58
N GLY A 104 -0.92 -5.20 -16.33
CA GLY A 104 0.31 -4.42 -16.28
C GLY A 104 0.17 -3.05 -16.95
N LYS A 105 1.21 -2.23 -16.85
CA LYS A 105 1.27 -0.92 -17.53
C LYS A 105 1.25 -1.02 -19.05
N ASP A 106 1.66 -2.16 -19.57
CA ASP A 106 1.63 -2.53 -20.99
C ASP A 106 0.26 -3.06 -21.48
N GLY A 107 -0.77 -3.00 -20.63
CA GLY A 107 -2.12 -3.50 -20.92
C GLY A 107 -2.27 -5.02 -20.87
N LYS A 108 -1.20 -5.79 -20.68
CA LYS A 108 -1.28 -7.26 -20.64
C LYS A 108 -1.84 -7.73 -19.32
N VAL A 109 -2.71 -8.74 -19.37
CA VAL A 109 -3.24 -9.41 -18.17
C VAL A 109 -2.11 -10.11 -17.45
N ARG A 110 -1.95 -9.80 -16.16
CA ARG A 110 -0.96 -10.38 -15.24
C ARG A 110 -1.57 -11.38 -14.28
N SER A 111 -2.83 -11.21 -13.95
CA SER A 111 -3.58 -12.13 -13.12
C SER A 111 -5.04 -12.16 -13.56
N CYS A 112 -5.51 -13.33 -13.96
CA CYS A 112 -6.89 -13.61 -14.32
C CYS A 112 -7.79 -13.62 -13.07
N PRO A 113 -9.13 -13.66 -13.23
CA PRO A 113 -10.05 -13.92 -12.13
C PRO A 113 -9.63 -15.13 -11.29
N THR A 114 -9.96 -15.10 -10.01
CA THR A 114 -9.78 -16.22 -9.07
C THR A 114 -11.11 -16.94 -8.84
N ASN A 115 -11.10 -18.03 -8.08
CA ASN A 115 -12.28 -18.80 -7.74
C ASN A 115 -12.24 -19.16 -6.24
N LEU A 116 -12.43 -18.15 -5.38
CA LEU A 116 -12.53 -18.39 -3.94
C LEU A 116 -13.79 -19.18 -3.61
N ALA A 117 -14.89 -18.96 -4.33
CA ALA A 117 -16.14 -19.67 -4.14
C ALA A 117 -15.99 -21.19 -4.36
N GLY A 118 -15.12 -21.62 -5.29
CA GLY A 118 -14.79 -23.04 -5.52
C GLY A 118 -13.60 -23.54 -4.70
N SER A 119 -13.07 -22.77 -3.76
CA SER A 119 -11.93 -23.12 -2.93
C SER A 119 -12.35 -23.36 -1.48
N LYS A 120 -11.69 -24.27 -0.77
CA LYS A 120 -11.87 -24.43 0.66
C LYS A 120 -11.34 -23.21 1.39
N TYR A 121 -12.12 -22.67 2.32
CA TYR A 121 -11.65 -21.57 3.19
C TYR A 121 -12.39 -21.55 4.53
N SER A 122 -11.75 -20.91 5.50
CA SER A 122 -12.33 -20.59 6.80
C SER A 122 -12.09 -19.13 7.12
N VAL A 123 -13.12 -18.44 7.65
CA VAL A 123 -13.14 -17.00 7.96
C VAL A 123 -13.43 -16.78 9.43
N TRP A 124 -12.62 -15.97 10.07
CA TRP A 124 -12.67 -15.70 11.51
C TRP A 124 -12.66 -14.20 11.79
N LEU A 125 -13.49 -13.76 12.73
CA LEU A 125 -13.52 -12.40 13.23
C LEU A 125 -12.60 -12.28 14.45
N HIS A 126 -11.67 -11.35 14.39
CA HIS A 126 -10.80 -10.98 15.50
C HIS A 126 -11.20 -9.61 16.05
N THR A 127 -11.43 -9.53 17.36
CA THR A 127 -11.74 -8.28 18.08
C THR A 127 -10.65 -7.91 19.10
N GLU A 128 -9.56 -8.69 19.15
CA GLU A 128 -8.45 -8.57 20.11
C GLU A 128 -7.33 -7.60 19.72
N SER A 129 -7.43 -6.94 18.54
CA SER A 129 -6.34 -6.12 18.02
C SER A 129 -6.02 -4.92 18.94
N LYS A 130 -4.78 -4.43 18.87
CA LYS A 130 -4.38 -3.20 19.56
C LYS A 130 -5.24 -2.04 19.05
N GLY A 131 -6.13 -1.55 19.89
CA GLY A 131 -7.14 -0.53 19.53
C GLY A 131 -8.53 -1.13 19.24
N GLU A 132 -8.72 -2.43 19.52
CA GLU A 132 -10.02 -3.13 19.46
C GLU A 132 -10.79 -2.96 18.15
N VAL A 133 -10.04 -2.86 17.04
CA VAL A 133 -10.65 -2.76 15.69
C VAL A 133 -11.02 -4.15 15.19
N PRO A 134 -12.32 -4.46 15.03
CA PRO A 134 -12.76 -5.75 14.51
C PRO A 134 -12.28 -5.94 13.07
N HIS A 135 -11.80 -7.14 12.74
CA HIS A 135 -11.34 -7.46 11.40
C HIS A 135 -11.43 -8.96 11.11
N LEU A 136 -11.63 -9.29 9.84
CA LEU A 136 -11.67 -10.67 9.40
C LEU A 136 -10.27 -11.16 9.02
N HIS A 137 -9.99 -12.39 9.41
CA HIS A 137 -8.92 -13.21 8.87
C HIS A 137 -9.52 -14.39 8.10
N ALA A 138 -8.96 -14.69 6.95
CA ALA A 138 -9.34 -15.87 6.18
C ALA A 138 -8.11 -16.62 5.70
N ALA A 139 -8.15 -17.94 5.80
CA ALA A 139 -7.23 -18.85 5.14
C ALA A 139 -7.99 -19.56 4.02
N VAL A 140 -7.53 -19.38 2.79
CA VAL A 140 -8.13 -19.96 1.58
C VAL A 140 -7.17 -20.93 0.95
N CYS A 141 -7.60 -22.16 0.65
CA CYS A 141 -6.82 -23.09 -0.16
C CYS A 141 -6.56 -22.43 -1.52
N ARG A 142 -5.28 -22.36 -1.91
CA ARG A 142 -4.92 -21.73 -3.18
C ARG A 142 -5.31 -22.56 -4.40
N MET A 143 -5.65 -23.80 -4.22
CA MET A 143 -6.20 -24.67 -5.24
C MET A 143 -7.70 -24.86 -5.01
N ASP A 144 -8.51 -24.67 -6.06
CA ASP A 144 -9.93 -24.95 -5.99
C ASP A 144 -10.21 -26.47 -6.09
N GLU A 145 -11.45 -26.89 -5.88
CA GLU A 145 -11.85 -28.30 -5.92
C GLU A 145 -11.70 -28.93 -7.33
N ASN A 146 -11.54 -28.13 -8.37
CA ASN A 146 -11.30 -28.59 -9.74
C ASN A 146 -9.80 -28.64 -10.09
N GLY A 147 -8.90 -28.36 -9.13
CA GLY A 147 -7.46 -28.35 -9.35
C GLY A 147 -6.90 -27.09 -10.00
N ASN A 148 -7.70 -26.04 -10.19
CA ASN A 148 -7.21 -24.78 -10.71
C ASN A 148 -6.52 -23.98 -9.62
N ILE A 149 -5.40 -23.34 -9.96
CA ILE A 149 -4.62 -22.56 -9.02
C ILE A 149 -5.08 -21.09 -9.06
N ASN A 150 -5.54 -20.57 -7.92
CA ASN A 150 -5.78 -19.14 -7.74
C ASN A 150 -4.44 -18.40 -7.84
N ASN A 151 -4.31 -17.56 -8.87
CA ASN A 151 -3.07 -16.86 -9.17
C ASN A 151 -2.74 -15.83 -8.09
N ASP A 152 -1.56 -15.93 -7.49
CA ASP A 152 -1.08 -15.06 -6.42
C ASP A 152 -0.28 -13.84 -6.92
N HIS A 153 -0.10 -13.69 -8.24
CA HIS A 153 0.58 -12.52 -8.79
C HIS A 153 -0.21 -11.24 -8.51
N ASN A 154 0.45 -10.28 -7.84
CA ASN A 154 -0.20 -9.03 -7.40
C ASN A 154 -1.46 -9.23 -6.53
N ILE A 155 -1.54 -10.30 -5.76
CA ILE A 155 -2.71 -10.65 -4.95
C ILE A 155 -3.07 -9.57 -3.93
N HIS A 156 -2.07 -8.85 -3.41
CA HIS A 156 -2.28 -7.68 -2.53
C HIS A 156 -3.07 -6.57 -3.23
N LEU A 157 -2.78 -6.32 -4.51
CA LEU A 157 -3.50 -5.32 -5.30
C LEU A 157 -4.94 -5.76 -5.60
N ARG A 158 -5.15 -7.07 -5.83
CA ARG A 158 -6.48 -7.67 -5.95
C ARG A 158 -7.33 -7.40 -4.71
N ALA A 159 -6.78 -7.70 -3.53
CA ALA A 159 -7.45 -7.46 -2.25
C ALA A 159 -7.81 -5.98 -2.03
N GLN A 160 -6.87 -5.08 -2.31
CA GLN A 160 -7.12 -3.63 -2.19
C GLN A 160 -8.24 -3.15 -3.12
N ARG A 161 -8.25 -3.60 -4.38
CA ARG A 161 -9.29 -3.24 -5.34
C ARG A 161 -10.65 -3.80 -4.98
N ALA A 162 -10.71 -5.06 -4.52
CA ALA A 162 -11.95 -5.66 -4.03
C ALA A 162 -12.51 -4.88 -2.84
N ALA A 163 -11.68 -4.60 -1.83
CA ALA A 163 -12.06 -3.80 -0.67
C ALA A 163 -12.58 -2.40 -1.06
N GLU A 164 -11.93 -1.74 -2.02
CA GLU A 164 -12.36 -0.44 -2.51
C GLU A 164 -13.74 -0.51 -3.20
N ARG A 165 -13.99 -1.55 -4.00
CA ARG A 165 -15.26 -1.74 -4.69
C ARG A 165 -16.40 -2.02 -3.71
N VAL A 166 -16.18 -2.88 -2.71
CA VAL A 166 -17.19 -3.13 -1.66
C VAL A 166 -17.47 -1.86 -0.87
N ALA A 167 -16.43 -1.11 -0.47
CA ALA A 167 -16.62 0.16 0.23
C ALA A 167 -17.48 1.14 -0.60
N LYS A 168 -17.22 1.27 -1.91
CA LYS A 168 -18.03 2.11 -2.81
C LYS A 168 -19.48 1.62 -2.93
N LYS A 169 -19.72 0.31 -3.07
CA LYS A 169 -21.06 -0.27 -3.14
C LYS A 169 -21.89 0.01 -1.88
N ARG A 170 -21.22 -0.03 -0.72
CA ARG A 170 -21.83 0.24 0.58
C ARG A 170 -21.92 1.72 0.94
N GLY A 171 -21.45 2.63 0.07
CA GLY A 171 -21.39 4.07 0.37
C GLY A 171 -20.37 4.45 1.45
N TRP A 172 -19.42 3.58 1.75
CA TRP A 172 -18.39 3.81 2.76
C TRP A 172 -17.25 4.65 2.23
N THR A 173 -16.62 5.42 3.11
CA THR A 173 -15.37 6.12 2.78
C THR A 173 -14.28 5.13 2.39
N THR A 174 -13.70 5.29 1.20
CA THR A 174 -12.63 4.39 0.73
C THR A 174 -11.28 4.75 1.34
N ALA A 175 -10.37 3.79 1.40
CA ALA A 175 -9.00 4.03 1.85
C ALA A 175 -8.28 5.08 0.97
N ALA A 176 -8.60 5.13 -0.33
CA ALA A 176 -8.06 6.14 -1.24
C ALA A 176 -8.55 7.56 -0.89
N GLN A 177 -9.83 7.72 -0.56
CA GLN A 177 -10.39 9.00 -0.11
C GLN A 177 -9.75 9.48 1.19
N VAL A 178 -9.61 8.59 2.19
CA VAL A 178 -8.92 8.91 3.46
C VAL A 178 -7.47 9.35 3.19
N ARG A 179 -6.73 8.58 2.36
CA ARG A 179 -5.37 8.94 2.01
C ARG A 179 -5.29 10.30 1.32
N ASN A 180 -6.18 10.57 0.37
CA ASN A 180 -6.20 11.86 -0.35
C ASN A 180 -6.48 13.02 0.62
N SER A 181 -7.47 12.89 1.51
CA SER A 181 -7.75 13.89 2.55
C SER A 181 -6.53 14.15 3.41
N ASN A 182 -5.83 13.11 3.85
CA ASN A 182 -4.62 13.24 4.66
C ASN A 182 -3.49 13.91 3.87
N VAL A 183 -3.27 13.54 2.60
CA VAL A 183 -2.29 14.20 1.72
C VAL A 183 -2.60 15.68 1.57
N HIS A 184 -3.87 16.05 1.38
CA HIS A 184 -4.29 17.45 1.31
C HIS A 184 -4.05 18.20 2.61
N GLN A 185 -4.29 17.57 3.77
CA GLN A 185 -4.00 18.18 5.06
C GLN A 185 -2.51 18.42 5.26
N VAL A 186 -1.67 17.41 5.02
CA VAL A 186 -0.21 17.52 5.10
C VAL A 186 0.31 18.61 4.14
N ASN A 187 -0.26 18.68 2.94
CA ASN A 187 0.10 19.73 1.98
C ASN A 187 -0.26 21.13 2.50
N ARG A 188 -1.46 21.32 3.08
CA ARG A 188 -1.84 22.60 3.70
C ARG A 188 -0.86 22.98 4.80
N ASP A 189 -0.55 22.07 5.72
CA ASP A 189 0.39 22.32 6.81
C ASP A 189 1.76 22.74 6.30
N CYS A 190 2.29 22.06 5.28
CA CYS A 190 3.55 22.42 4.63
C CYS A 190 3.51 23.84 4.01
N MET A 191 2.44 24.16 3.32
CA MET A 191 2.29 25.45 2.66
C MET A 191 2.09 26.59 3.66
N ASP A 192 1.38 26.36 4.76
CA ASP A 192 1.15 27.37 5.81
C ASP A 192 2.44 27.64 6.58
N ILE A 193 3.26 26.62 6.83
CA ILE A 193 4.60 26.80 7.39
C ILE A 193 5.45 27.65 6.45
N LEU A 194 5.51 27.32 5.14
CA LEU A 194 6.28 28.11 4.16
C LEU A 194 5.82 29.57 4.11
N LYS A 195 4.52 29.85 4.21
CA LYS A 195 3.98 31.22 4.25
C LYS A 195 4.38 31.98 5.51
N SER A 196 4.50 31.31 6.64
CA SER A 196 4.81 31.96 7.93
C SER A 196 6.29 32.26 8.13
N MET A 197 7.19 31.64 7.33
CA MET A 197 8.64 31.83 7.45
C MET A 197 9.06 33.20 6.89
N GLN A 198 9.87 33.93 7.64
CA GLN A 198 10.41 35.26 7.23
C GLN A 198 11.52 35.15 6.18
N SER A 199 12.31 34.10 6.25
CA SER A 199 13.38 33.78 5.31
C SER A 199 13.36 32.29 4.99
N TRP A 200 13.90 31.92 3.84
CA TRP A 200 14.03 30.50 3.49
C TRP A 200 15.20 29.86 4.23
N SER A 201 14.90 28.81 4.98
CA SER A 201 15.88 27.91 5.60
C SER A 201 15.30 26.49 5.69
N TRP A 202 16.08 25.48 5.28
CA TRP A 202 15.66 24.10 5.41
C TRP A 202 15.48 23.69 6.87
N GLU A 203 16.42 24.09 7.73
CA GLU A 203 16.36 23.76 9.16
C GLU A 203 15.17 24.40 9.87
N GLU A 204 14.86 25.64 9.54
CA GLU A 204 13.67 26.32 10.07
C GLU A 204 12.39 25.61 9.62
N TYR A 205 12.29 25.27 8.33
CA TYR A 205 11.15 24.55 7.77
C TYR A 205 10.99 23.16 8.42
N LYS A 206 12.08 22.39 8.52
CA LYS A 206 12.11 21.09 9.19
C LYS A 206 11.65 21.18 10.66
N ASN A 207 12.19 22.12 11.39
CA ASN A 207 11.85 22.32 12.80
C ASN A 207 10.38 22.75 12.97
N ALA A 208 9.83 23.54 12.07
CA ALA A 208 8.41 23.89 12.08
C ALA A 208 7.51 22.69 11.79
N LEU A 209 7.89 21.79 10.86
CA LEU A 209 7.19 20.53 10.62
C LEU A 209 7.22 19.62 11.86
N ILE A 210 8.35 19.53 12.55
CA ILE A 210 8.48 18.75 13.80
C ILE A 210 7.56 19.34 14.88
N ARG A 211 7.55 20.65 15.07
CA ARG A 211 6.62 21.31 16.01
C ARG A 211 5.15 21.09 15.66
N LYS A 212 4.84 20.90 14.37
CA LYS A 212 3.48 20.57 13.90
C LYS A 212 3.10 19.09 14.14
N GLY A 213 4.02 18.27 14.65
CA GLY A 213 3.79 16.86 14.99
C GLY A 213 4.24 15.84 13.94
N TYR A 214 4.98 16.27 12.90
CA TYR A 214 5.53 15.37 11.90
C TYR A 214 6.91 14.86 12.30
N THR A 215 7.21 13.58 12.02
CA THR A 215 8.58 13.11 11.97
C THR A 215 9.14 13.33 10.56
N VAL A 216 10.29 13.99 10.45
CA VAL A 216 10.93 14.28 9.16
C VAL A 216 12.03 13.27 8.90
N HIS A 217 11.90 12.50 7.82
CA HIS A 217 12.93 11.59 7.33
C HIS A 217 13.65 12.22 6.15
N GLU A 218 14.90 12.61 6.34
CA GLU A 218 15.78 13.16 5.32
C GLU A 218 16.37 12.02 4.48
N ARG A 219 16.60 12.30 3.21
CA ARG A 219 17.29 11.42 2.29
C ARG A 219 18.51 12.14 1.77
N GLU A 220 19.66 11.81 2.31
CA GLU A 220 20.97 12.33 1.95
C GLU A 220 21.76 11.33 1.12
N ASP A 221 22.72 11.82 0.36
CA ASP A 221 23.72 10.98 -0.29
C ASP A 221 24.92 10.73 0.66
N LYS A 222 25.93 9.99 0.16
CA LYS A 222 27.14 9.68 0.90
C LYS A 222 28.00 10.91 1.27
N LYS A 223 27.70 12.08 0.67
CA LYS A 223 28.38 13.36 0.93
C LYS A 223 27.59 14.28 1.86
N GLY A 224 26.45 13.80 2.41
CA GLY A 224 25.56 14.61 3.25
C GLY A 224 24.70 15.60 2.47
N ILE A 225 24.60 15.46 1.15
CA ILE A 225 23.73 16.34 0.35
C ILE A 225 22.30 15.85 0.42
N LEU A 226 21.39 16.74 0.83
CA LEU A 226 19.96 16.45 0.95
C LEU A 226 19.28 16.39 -0.42
N HIS A 227 18.79 15.21 -0.81
CA HIS A 227 18.11 14.96 -2.08
C HIS A 227 16.59 14.88 -1.97
N GLY A 228 16.07 14.74 -0.77
CA GLY A 228 14.64 14.62 -0.56
C GLY A 228 14.26 14.41 0.91
N TYR A 229 12.97 14.44 1.16
CA TYR A 229 12.46 14.14 2.49
C TYR A 229 11.09 13.44 2.41
N ALA A 230 10.70 12.84 3.52
CA ALA A 230 9.36 12.34 3.73
C ALA A 230 8.89 12.70 5.13
N LEU A 231 7.59 12.96 5.25
CA LEU A 231 6.92 13.24 6.52
C LEU A 231 6.23 11.98 7.01
N VAL A 232 6.28 11.72 8.30
CA VAL A 232 5.52 10.65 8.95
C VAL A 232 4.58 11.26 9.97
N ASN A 233 3.31 10.88 9.88
CA ASN A 233 2.29 11.22 10.87
C ASN A 233 1.61 9.90 11.30
N GLY A 234 1.73 9.55 12.57
CA GLY A 234 1.35 8.23 13.06
C GLY A 234 2.08 7.13 12.28
N ASN A 235 1.32 6.20 11.70
CA ASN A 235 1.87 5.09 10.91
C ASN A 235 1.96 5.40 9.39
N THR A 236 1.65 6.62 8.97
CA THR A 236 1.57 6.96 7.54
C THR A 236 2.75 7.81 7.11
N LYS A 237 3.38 7.40 6.01
CA LYS A 237 4.50 8.12 5.39
C LYS A 237 4.05 8.83 4.11
N TYR A 238 4.44 10.11 3.98
CA TYR A 238 4.16 10.99 2.86
C TYR A 238 5.47 11.44 2.23
N LYS A 239 5.74 11.07 0.98
CA LYS A 239 6.94 11.55 0.28
C LYS A 239 6.70 12.99 -0.20
N ALA A 240 7.72 13.83 -0.16
CA ALA A 240 7.65 15.20 -0.67
C ALA A 240 7.18 15.27 -2.13
N SER A 241 7.47 14.24 -2.94
CA SER A 241 7.01 14.13 -4.33
C SER A 241 5.51 13.85 -4.50
N GLU A 242 4.83 13.42 -3.44
CA GLU A 242 3.38 13.17 -3.40
C GLU A 242 2.60 14.40 -2.90
N LEU A 243 3.33 15.35 -2.29
CA LEU A 243 2.78 16.58 -1.73
C LEU A 243 2.83 17.73 -2.73
N GLY A 244 1.85 18.62 -2.64
CA GLY A 244 1.80 19.84 -3.41
C GLY A 244 1.41 19.67 -4.88
N VAL A 245 1.10 20.79 -5.51
CA VAL A 245 0.78 20.86 -6.94
C VAL A 245 2.08 20.91 -7.74
N GLY A 246 2.21 20.04 -8.74
CA GLY A 246 3.41 20.01 -9.57
C GLY A 246 4.69 19.68 -8.82
N ARG A 247 4.58 18.97 -7.69
CA ARG A 247 5.71 18.57 -6.83
C ARG A 247 6.49 19.77 -6.27
N ASN A 248 5.80 20.87 -6.00
CA ASN A 248 6.40 22.11 -5.51
C ASN A 248 7.01 22.01 -4.10
N LEU A 249 6.69 20.96 -3.35
CA LEU A 249 7.28 20.67 -2.03
C LEU A 249 8.49 19.73 -2.08
N MET A 250 9.00 19.36 -3.27
CA MET A 250 10.29 18.67 -3.36
C MET A 250 11.42 19.61 -2.92
N ILE A 251 12.45 19.05 -2.26
CA ILE A 251 13.58 19.81 -1.71
C ILE A 251 14.19 20.82 -2.71
N SER A 252 14.36 20.39 -3.96
CA SER A 252 14.90 21.24 -5.03
C SER A 252 13.98 22.39 -5.48
N LYS A 253 12.69 22.36 -5.07
CA LYS A 253 11.68 23.36 -5.44
C LYS A 253 11.22 24.22 -4.28
N LEU A 254 11.51 23.84 -3.03
CA LEU A 254 11.07 24.55 -1.84
C LEU A 254 11.50 26.04 -1.83
N PRO A 255 12.77 26.40 -2.16
CA PRO A 255 13.16 27.82 -2.18
C PRO A 255 12.34 28.63 -3.17
N ALA A 256 12.12 28.10 -4.38
CA ALA A 256 11.31 28.77 -5.39
C ALA A 256 9.82 28.84 -4.98
N THR A 257 9.31 27.83 -4.28
CA THR A 257 7.94 27.81 -3.75
C THR A 257 7.79 28.88 -2.66
N TRP A 258 8.74 28.97 -1.73
CA TRP A 258 8.76 29.99 -0.69
C TRP A 258 8.82 31.39 -1.30
N ASN A 259 9.72 31.66 -2.24
CA ASN A 259 9.81 32.93 -2.96
C ASN A 259 8.47 33.30 -3.61
N LYS A 260 7.82 32.36 -4.33
CA LYS A 260 6.53 32.59 -4.98
C LYS A 260 5.41 32.98 -3.99
N LEU A 261 5.44 32.44 -2.77
CA LEU A 261 4.45 32.75 -1.73
C LEU A 261 4.63 34.17 -1.18
N HIS A 262 5.88 34.68 -1.10
CA HIS A 262 6.21 35.97 -0.51
C HIS A 262 6.22 37.10 -1.54
N TYR A 263 6.68 36.86 -2.77
CA TYR A 263 6.63 37.90 -3.83
C TYR A 263 5.24 38.20 -4.37
N LYS A 264 4.24 37.33 -4.19
CA LYS A 264 2.85 37.65 -4.52
C LYS A 264 2.21 38.66 -3.55
N SER A 265 2.81 38.90 -2.40
CA SER A 265 2.34 39.88 -1.42
C SER A 265 2.93 41.28 -1.60
N GLY A 266 3.84 41.46 -2.57
CA GLY A 266 4.63 42.68 -2.72
C GLY A 266 4.64 43.29 -4.12
N VAL A 267 3.51 43.31 -4.83
CA VAL A 267 3.41 44.14 -6.04
C VAL A 267 2.52 45.33 -5.75
N THR A 268 3.06 46.30 -5.06
CA THR A 268 2.83 47.74 -5.34
C THR A 268 4.04 48.52 -4.81
N THR A 269 4.73 49.14 -5.74
CA THR A 269 5.65 50.27 -5.70
C THR A 269 7.13 49.99 -5.96
N LEU A 270 7.49 50.62 -7.03
CA LEU A 270 8.68 51.38 -7.40
C LEU A 270 9.54 50.79 -8.54
N ASN A 271 9.36 51.48 -9.68
CA ASN A 271 10.32 51.53 -10.77
C ASN A 271 11.72 51.87 -10.25
N SER A 272 12.64 50.95 -10.43
CA SER A 272 14.05 51.28 -10.63
C SER A 272 14.60 50.33 -11.70
N LYS A 273 15.11 50.92 -12.78
CA LYS A 273 15.78 50.23 -13.89
C LYS A 273 16.92 49.35 -13.37
N PRO A 274 17.11 48.13 -13.89
CA PRO A 274 18.35 47.41 -13.64
C PRO A 274 19.48 48.01 -14.42
N GLU A 275 20.60 48.34 -13.76
CA GLU A 275 21.89 48.61 -14.39
C GLU A 275 22.41 47.33 -15.03
N ASP A 276 22.94 47.52 -16.27
CA ASP A 276 23.59 46.48 -17.05
C ASP A 276 24.79 45.86 -16.32
N ILE A 277 24.64 44.59 -15.92
CA ILE A 277 25.82 43.76 -15.58
C ILE A 277 25.99 42.79 -16.73
N GLN A 278 27.00 43.04 -17.57
CA GLN A 278 27.43 42.16 -18.63
C GLN A 278 27.92 40.79 -18.07
N PRO A 279 27.55 39.66 -18.68
CA PRO A 279 28.06 38.38 -18.26
C PRO A 279 29.50 38.16 -18.73
N LYS A 280 30.40 37.84 -17.81
CA LYS A 280 31.74 37.40 -18.11
C LYS A 280 31.71 36.08 -18.90
N HIS A 281 32.38 36.13 -20.06
CA HIS A 281 32.65 34.98 -20.93
C HIS A 281 33.29 33.84 -20.15
N ILE A 282 32.64 32.68 -20.09
CA ILE A 282 33.25 31.41 -19.73
C ILE A 282 33.50 30.66 -21.06
N GLN A 283 34.78 30.49 -21.40
CA GLN A 283 35.24 29.72 -22.55
C GLN A 283 34.85 28.24 -22.41
N LYS A 284 34.24 27.69 -23.48
CA LYS A 284 34.02 26.24 -23.63
C LYS A 284 35.38 25.57 -23.93
N PRO A 285 35.68 24.40 -23.33
CA PRO A 285 36.76 23.54 -23.83
C PRO A 285 36.33 22.83 -25.11
N SER A 286 37.24 22.78 -26.07
CA SER A 286 37.12 22.16 -27.39
C SER A 286 36.93 20.64 -27.30
N ALA A 287 36.11 20.13 -28.21
CA ALA A 287 35.99 18.71 -28.48
C ALA A 287 37.25 18.15 -29.15
N SER A 288 37.79 17.05 -28.66
CA SER A 288 38.60 16.15 -29.47
C SER A 288 38.47 14.70 -28.94
N ASN A 289 38.29 13.83 -29.93
CA ASN A 289 38.53 12.39 -29.97
C ASN A 289 37.41 11.43 -29.56
N ALA A 290 36.71 11.06 -30.63
CA ALA A 290 36.02 9.79 -30.77
C ALA A 290 37.02 8.61 -30.66
N THR A 291 36.67 7.60 -29.90
CA THR A 291 37.22 6.26 -30.10
C THR A 291 36.08 5.25 -30.01
N ARG A 292 35.90 4.54 -31.09
CA ARG A 292 34.99 3.39 -31.27
C ARG A 292 35.51 2.21 -30.45
N TYR A 293 34.62 1.48 -29.78
CA TYR A 293 34.78 0.02 -29.55
C TYR A 293 33.37 -0.63 -29.55
N ASN A 294 33.15 -1.30 -30.55
CA ASN A 294 32.90 -2.73 -30.86
C ASN A 294 31.93 -3.49 -29.92
N THR A 295 30.90 -3.95 -30.56
CA THR A 295 29.96 -5.03 -30.36
C THR A 295 30.58 -6.28 -29.74
N TYR A 296 29.88 -6.88 -28.73
CA TYR A 296 29.95 -8.31 -28.46
C TYR A 296 28.53 -8.94 -28.54
N ARG A 297 28.44 -9.95 -29.38
CA ARG A 297 27.33 -10.86 -29.59
C ARG A 297 27.14 -11.76 -28.36
N SER A 298 25.90 -11.99 -28.01
CA SER A 298 25.48 -13.05 -27.09
C SER A 298 25.45 -14.38 -27.78
N ASP A 299 26.15 -15.36 -27.25
CA ASP A 299 26.00 -16.76 -27.61
C ASP A 299 25.01 -17.44 -26.65
N THR A 300 24.03 -18.07 -27.25
CA THR A 300 23.05 -18.97 -26.63
C THR A 300 23.67 -20.35 -26.43
N VAL A 301 23.47 -20.95 -25.26
CA VAL A 301 23.71 -22.38 -25.00
C VAL A 301 22.40 -23.01 -24.53
N PRO A 302 21.96 -24.11 -25.15
CA PRO A 302 20.77 -24.84 -24.71
C PRO A 302 21.15 -25.92 -23.68
N TYR A 303 20.33 -26.07 -22.63
CA TYR A 303 20.40 -27.24 -21.73
C TYR A 303 19.33 -28.25 -22.14
N THR A 304 19.81 -29.46 -22.36
CA THR A 304 19.09 -30.72 -22.47
C THR A 304 18.41 -31.07 -21.14
#